data_13a9c0bb267c59862878b6cde4876170
#
_entry.id   13a9c0bb267c59862878b6cde4876170
#
_cell.length_a   1.000
_cell.length_b   1.000
_cell.length_c   1.000
_cell.angle_alpha   90.00
_cell.angle_beta   90.00
_cell.angle_gamma   90.00
#
_symmetry.space_group_name_H-M   'P 1'
#
loop_
_entity.id
_entity.type
_entity.pdbx_description
1 polymer ?
#
loop_
_entity_poly.entity_id
_entity_poly.type
_entity_poly.pdbx_seq_one_letter_code
_entity_poly.pdbx_strand_id
1 'polypeptide(L)'
;SYDAVVNSSCGLHVHFDSTNLNARQVAHIGIVYSKYQHLLKDMMPPSRQSSRWCKDFSMNVDTLRNIDTEEELIEEYYGSMDCRPSTVKYNDARYCGLNLHSRYFHGSLEFRLHSGTLSKTKIINWIRILNAIIDKGIEIEKDSSLVDEFLKYESSYSFVNTIGEELTSYHSKRVVKFAS
;
A
#
# COMPACT_ATOMS: atom_id res chain seq x y z
N SER A 1 -14.98 32.31 1.67
CA SER A 1 -14.69 30.88 1.40
C SER A 1 -13.22 30.78 1.02
N TYR A 2 -12.50 29.85 1.64
CA TYR A 2 -11.14 29.53 1.19
C TYR A 2 -11.28 28.51 0.07
N ASP A 3 -10.87 28.87 -1.17
CA ASP A 3 -10.86 27.95 -2.29
C ASP A 3 -9.63 27.04 -2.18
N ALA A 4 -9.84 25.85 -1.63
CA ALA A 4 -8.81 24.83 -1.57
C ALA A 4 -8.52 24.28 -2.98
N VAL A 5 -7.25 24.28 -3.37
CA VAL A 5 -6.80 23.75 -4.67
C VAL A 5 -5.76 22.65 -4.47
N VAL A 6 -5.74 21.69 -5.37
CA VAL A 6 -4.71 20.65 -5.45
C VAL A 6 -3.97 20.74 -6.78
N ASN A 7 -2.68 20.48 -6.77
CA ASN A 7 -1.82 20.45 -7.95
C ASN A 7 -1.01 19.15 -8.02
N SER A 8 -0.13 19.02 -9.00
CA SER A 8 0.67 17.81 -9.23
C SER A 8 1.66 17.48 -8.10
N SER A 9 2.00 18.45 -7.24
CA SER A 9 2.88 18.22 -6.08
C SER A 9 2.13 17.65 -4.86
N CYS A 10 0.78 17.72 -4.85
CA CYS A 10 -0.02 17.23 -3.74
C CYS A 10 -0.19 15.70 -3.82
N GLY A 11 -0.05 15.02 -2.67
CA GLY A 11 -0.40 13.61 -2.47
C GLY A 11 -1.53 13.47 -1.45
N LEU A 12 -2.39 12.49 -1.64
CA LEU A 12 -3.30 12.02 -0.61
C LEU A 12 -2.61 10.88 0.14
N HIS A 13 -2.28 11.10 1.40
CA HIS A 13 -1.74 10.09 2.29
C HIS A 13 -2.85 9.58 3.20
N VAL A 14 -2.92 8.26 3.35
CA VAL A 14 -3.90 7.62 4.24
C VAL A 14 -3.14 6.82 5.28
N HIS A 15 -3.42 7.07 6.54
CA HIS A 15 -2.85 6.36 7.67
C HIS A 15 -3.90 5.42 8.28
N PHE A 16 -3.52 4.16 8.46
CA PHE A 16 -4.28 3.18 9.22
C PHE A 16 -3.54 2.87 10.51
N ASP A 17 -4.23 2.90 11.63
CA ASP A 17 -3.67 2.51 12.91
C ASP A 17 -3.15 1.07 12.84
N SER A 18 -1.90 0.87 13.21
CA SER A 18 -1.23 -0.44 13.20
C SER A 18 -0.74 -0.87 14.58
N THR A 19 -1.13 -0.16 15.63
CA THR A 19 -0.67 -0.44 17.00
C THR A 19 -1.09 -1.82 17.51
N ASN A 20 -2.23 -2.34 17.01
CA ASN A 20 -2.76 -3.65 17.34
C ASN A 20 -2.39 -4.75 16.33
N LEU A 21 -1.61 -4.43 15.30
CA LEU A 21 -1.13 -5.41 14.33
C LEU A 21 0.25 -5.94 14.76
N ASN A 22 0.43 -7.26 14.71
CA ASN A 22 1.76 -7.86 14.90
C ASN A 22 2.59 -7.80 13.60
N ALA A 23 3.88 -8.13 13.70
CA ALA A 23 4.81 -8.08 12.56
C ALA A 23 4.38 -8.98 11.40
N ARG A 24 3.89 -10.20 11.68
CA ARG A 24 3.38 -11.12 10.66
C ARG A 24 2.22 -10.52 9.88
N GLN A 25 1.24 -9.93 10.56
CA GLN A 25 0.10 -9.28 9.91
C GLN A 25 0.55 -8.14 9.00
N VAL A 26 1.48 -7.31 9.46
CA VAL A 26 2.04 -6.21 8.65
C VAL A 26 2.80 -6.76 7.44
N ALA A 27 3.61 -7.80 7.61
CA ALA A 27 4.32 -8.46 6.53
C ALA A 27 3.35 -9.01 5.46
N HIS A 28 2.26 -9.65 5.88
CA HIS A 28 1.24 -10.19 4.97
C HIS A 28 0.42 -9.10 4.27
N ILE A 29 0.16 -7.96 4.92
CA ILE A 29 -0.35 -6.76 4.25
C ILE A 29 0.63 -6.30 3.17
N GLY A 30 1.94 -6.34 3.44
CA GLY A 30 3.00 -6.07 2.48
C GLY A 30 2.97 -7.02 1.28
N ILE A 31 2.73 -8.33 1.48
CA ILE A 31 2.56 -9.31 0.40
C ILE A 31 1.40 -8.94 -0.52
N VAL A 32 0.23 -8.64 0.06
CA VAL A 32 -0.96 -8.25 -0.72
C VAL A 32 -0.72 -6.95 -1.47
N TYR A 33 -0.12 -5.95 -0.81
CA TYR A 33 0.22 -4.68 -1.44
C TYR A 33 1.22 -4.86 -2.59
N SER A 34 2.29 -5.62 -2.40
CA SER A 34 3.29 -5.91 -3.45
C SER A 34 2.64 -6.51 -4.70
N LYS A 35 1.73 -7.47 -4.50
CA LYS A 35 1.01 -8.12 -5.61
C LYS A 35 0.14 -7.14 -6.39
N TYR A 36 -0.46 -6.15 -5.72
CA TYR A 36 -1.43 -5.25 -6.34
C TYR A 36 -0.89 -3.87 -6.69
N GLN A 37 0.33 -3.49 -6.26
CA GLN A 37 0.82 -2.13 -6.42
C GLN A 37 0.85 -1.63 -7.87
N HIS A 38 1.09 -2.51 -8.86
CA HIS A 38 1.05 -2.14 -10.27
C HIS A 38 -0.38 -1.76 -10.69
N LEU A 39 -1.40 -2.53 -10.29
CA LEU A 39 -2.81 -2.22 -10.55
C LEU A 39 -3.26 -0.92 -9.89
N LEU A 40 -2.75 -0.66 -8.68
CA LEU A 40 -2.99 0.60 -7.98
C LEU A 40 -2.32 1.78 -8.69
N LYS A 41 -1.14 1.59 -9.28
CA LYS A 41 -0.45 2.60 -10.07
C LYS A 41 -1.18 2.93 -11.36
N ASP A 42 -1.73 1.94 -12.06
CA ASP A 42 -2.44 2.13 -13.32
C ASP A 42 -3.66 3.05 -13.18
N MET A 43 -4.25 3.13 -11.99
CA MET A 43 -5.34 4.07 -11.72
C MET A 43 -4.88 5.49 -11.34
N MET A 44 -3.58 5.76 -11.32
CA MET A 44 -2.98 7.06 -10.98
C MET A 44 -2.50 7.82 -12.20
N PRO A 45 -2.44 9.16 -12.13
CA PRO A 45 -1.85 9.94 -13.22
C PRO A 45 -0.36 9.62 -13.38
N PRO A 46 0.22 9.79 -14.60
CA PRO A 46 1.62 9.46 -14.89
C PRO A 46 2.63 10.09 -13.91
N SER A 47 2.36 11.32 -13.43
CA SER A 47 3.19 12.01 -12.43
C SER A 47 3.27 11.29 -11.07
N ARG A 48 2.34 10.36 -10.78
CA ARG A 48 2.36 9.55 -9.56
C ARG A 48 2.93 8.16 -9.80
N GLN A 49 2.74 7.60 -11.00
CA GLN A 49 3.23 6.27 -11.35
C GLN A 49 4.77 6.17 -11.25
N SER A 50 5.48 7.24 -11.59
CA SER A 50 6.96 7.34 -11.55
C SER A 50 7.49 8.31 -10.48
N SER A 51 6.71 8.61 -9.45
CA SER A 51 7.09 9.59 -8.44
C SER A 51 8.17 9.07 -7.50
N ARG A 52 9.28 9.85 -7.37
CA ARG A 52 10.33 9.57 -6.39
C ARG A 52 9.86 9.62 -4.93
N TRP A 53 8.70 10.20 -4.65
CA TRP A 53 8.12 10.34 -3.31
C TRP A 53 7.21 9.19 -2.92
N CYS A 54 6.94 8.26 -3.85
CA CYS A 54 6.20 7.03 -3.63
C CYS A 54 6.73 5.92 -4.53
N LYS A 55 8.00 5.54 -4.30
CA LYS A 55 8.67 4.42 -4.96
C LYS A 55 7.89 3.12 -4.74
N ASP A 56 8.23 2.10 -5.49
CA ASP A 56 7.65 0.78 -5.25
C ASP A 56 8.01 0.25 -3.87
N PHE A 57 7.07 -0.46 -3.30
CA PHE A 57 7.33 -1.29 -2.14
C PHE A 57 8.10 -2.52 -2.63
N SER A 58 9.35 -2.64 -2.22
CA SER A 58 10.34 -3.55 -2.83
C SER A 58 10.75 -4.72 -1.93
N MET A 59 10.08 -4.93 -0.80
CA MET A 59 10.36 -6.08 0.07
C MET A 59 10.07 -7.39 -0.67
N ASN A 60 10.95 -8.37 -0.48
CA ASN A 60 10.82 -9.67 -1.11
C ASN A 60 9.65 -10.45 -0.50
N VAL A 61 8.77 -11.00 -1.35
CA VAL A 61 7.59 -11.76 -0.91
C VAL A 61 7.97 -13.01 -0.12
N ASP A 62 9.03 -13.72 -0.54
CA ASP A 62 9.49 -14.93 0.17
C ASP A 62 10.04 -14.59 1.55
N THR A 63 10.72 -13.43 1.70
CA THR A 63 11.15 -12.93 3.00
C THR A 63 9.95 -12.54 3.86
N LEU A 64 9.00 -11.77 3.30
CA LEU A 64 7.79 -11.35 4.02
C LEU A 64 6.97 -12.52 4.58
N ARG A 65 6.91 -13.65 3.88
CA ARG A 65 6.21 -14.87 4.34
C ARG A 65 6.78 -15.46 5.64
N ASN A 66 8.05 -15.23 5.90
CA ASN A 66 8.80 -15.83 7.01
C ASN A 66 9.07 -14.85 8.17
N ILE A 67 8.56 -13.63 8.09
CA ILE A 67 8.67 -12.64 9.17
C ILE A 67 7.75 -13.05 10.33
N ASP A 68 8.34 -13.22 11.50
CA ASP A 68 7.64 -13.54 12.75
C ASP A 68 7.79 -12.42 13.80
N THR A 69 8.89 -11.66 13.75
CA THR A 69 9.24 -10.65 14.76
C THR A 69 9.28 -9.24 14.18
N GLU A 70 9.16 -8.25 15.07
CA GLU A 70 9.26 -6.83 14.68
C GLU A 70 10.68 -6.49 14.22
N GLU A 71 11.69 -7.10 14.80
CA GLU A 71 13.10 -6.94 14.44
C GLU A 71 13.34 -7.39 12.98
N GLU A 72 12.85 -8.56 12.60
CA GLU A 72 12.94 -9.06 11.22
C GLU A 72 12.21 -8.14 10.23
N LEU A 73 11.02 -7.65 10.59
CA LEU A 73 10.28 -6.70 9.76
C LEU A 73 11.06 -5.38 9.57
N ILE A 74 11.68 -4.87 10.62
CA ILE A 74 12.53 -3.67 10.59
C ILE A 74 13.72 -3.88 9.67
N GLU A 75 14.48 -4.96 9.87
CA GLU A 75 15.68 -5.25 9.07
C GLU A 75 15.34 -5.36 7.58
N GLU A 76 14.33 -6.14 7.23
CA GLU A 76 13.92 -6.31 5.84
C GLU A 76 13.41 -5.00 5.23
N TYR A 77 12.56 -4.26 5.93
CA TYR A 77 12.01 -3.01 5.40
C TYR A 77 13.10 -1.98 5.12
N TYR A 78 13.94 -1.69 6.09
CA TYR A 78 14.99 -0.68 5.91
C TYR A 78 16.10 -1.18 4.98
N GLY A 79 16.42 -2.47 4.99
CA GLY A 79 17.36 -3.10 4.05
C GLY A 79 16.89 -2.98 2.61
N SER A 80 15.60 -3.25 2.34
CA SER A 80 15.00 -3.12 1.00
C SER A 80 15.00 -1.69 0.46
N MET A 81 15.09 -0.69 1.33
CA MET A 81 15.12 0.74 1.00
C MET A 81 16.53 1.34 1.02
N ASP A 82 17.58 0.53 1.28
CA ASP A 82 18.96 0.99 1.50
C ASP A 82 19.06 2.12 2.55
N CYS A 83 18.32 1.94 3.64
CA CYS A 83 18.22 2.90 4.74
C CYS A 83 18.60 2.25 6.06
N ARG A 84 18.95 3.07 7.05
CA ARG A 84 19.13 2.60 8.43
C ARG A 84 17.81 2.72 9.22
N PRO A 85 17.51 1.75 10.10
CA PRO A 85 16.38 1.85 11.03
C PRO A 85 16.43 3.14 11.85
N SER A 86 15.26 3.77 11.99
CA SER A 86 15.15 5.05 12.69
C SER A 86 13.72 5.28 13.18
N THR A 87 13.58 5.95 14.31
CA THR A 87 12.29 6.46 14.81
C THR A 87 12.11 7.95 14.55
N VAL A 88 13.06 8.59 13.83
CA VAL A 88 13.00 10.01 13.49
C VAL A 88 12.10 10.21 12.27
N LYS A 89 11.20 11.19 12.34
CA LYS A 89 10.20 11.50 11.30
C LYS A 89 10.76 11.55 9.87
N TYR A 90 11.93 12.12 9.68
CA TYR A 90 12.55 12.32 8.37
C TYR A 90 13.59 11.23 8.10
N ASN A 91 13.13 10.16 7.46
CA ASN A 91 13.95 9.07 6.97
C ASN A 91 13.55 8.79 5.51
N ASP A 92 14.50 8.49 4.63
CA ASP A 92 14.23 8.29 3.20
C ASP A 92 13.43 7.02 2.91
N ALA A 93 13.42 6.05 3.83
CA ALA A 93 12.56 4.87 3.76
C ALA A 93 11.06 5.21 3.67
N ARG A 94 10.63 6.40 4.13
CA ARG A 94 9.24 6.85 4.01
C ARG A 94 8.76 7.08 2.57
N TYR A 95 9.67 7.18 1.59
CA TYR A 95 9.33 7.54 0.20
C TYR A 95 8.95 6.32 -0.64
N CYS A 96 8.09 5.45 -0.12
CA CYS A 96 7.52 4.34 -0.86
C CYS A 96 5.99 4.31 -0.78
N GLY A 97 5.35 3.56 -1.67
CA GLY A 97 3.89 3.54 -1.79
C GLY A 97 3.18 3.02 -0.55
N LEU A 98 3.72 1.99 0.10
CA LEU A 98 3.36 1.53 1.44
C LEU A 98 4.53 1.85 2.39
N ASN A 99 4.39 2.89 3.17
CA ASN A 99 5.41 3.38 4.09
C ASN A 99 5.26 2.73 5.48
N LEU A 100 6.11 1.74 5.77
CA LEU A 100 6.17 1.11 7.10
C LEU A 100 6.99 1.94 8.11
N HIS A 101 7.85 2.89 7.67
CA HIS A 101 8.52 3.79 8.59
C HIS A 101 7.54 4.56 9.47
N SER A 102 6.33 4.84 8.96
CA SER A 102 5.26 5.48 9.72
C SER A 102 4.80 4.67 10.93
N ARG A 103 4.93 3.33 10.91
CA ARG A 103 4.65 2.44 12.05
C ARG A 103 5.56 2.75 13.23
N TYR A 104 6.84 2.98 12.96
CA TYR A 104 7.86 3.21 14.00
C TYR A 104 7.87 4.64 14.53
N PHE A 105 7.28 5.56 13.78
CA PHE A 105 7.19 6.97 14.16
C PHE A 105 5.79 7.38 14.66
N HIS A 106 4.72 6.86 14.04
CA HIS A 106 3.32 7.25 14.30
C HIS A 106 2.43 6.11 14.79
N GLY A 107 2.88 4.85 14.76
CA GLY A 107 2.05 3.70 15.03
C GLY A 107 1.06 3.37 13.90
N SER A 108 1.34 3.78 12.65
CA SER A 108 0.41 3.63 11.53
C SER A 108 1.08 3.09 10.27
N LEU A 109 0.35 2.36 9.44
CA LEU A 109 0.70 2.10 8.05
C LEU A 109 0.27 3.30 7.21
N GLU A 110 1.20 3.89 6.44
CA GLU A 110 0.92 5.04 5.58
C GLU A 110 0.93 4.62 4.11
N PHE A 111 -0.19 4.84 3.42
CA PHE A 111 -0.31 4.64 1.98
C PHE A 111 -0.18 5.99 1.26
N ARG A 112 0.81 6.13 0.37
CA ARG A 112 1.24 7.41 -0.20
C ARG A 112 1.01 7.53 -1.71
N LEU A 113 0.52 6.50 -2.37
CA LEU A 113 0.47 6.43 -3.83
C LEU A 113 -0.51 7.42 -4.46
N HIS A 114 -1.66 7.71 -3.82
CA HIS A 114 -2.73 8.47 -4.47
C HIS A 114 -2.36 9.95 -4.69
N SER A 115 -2.73 10.49 -5.85
CA SER A 115 -2.60 11.92 -6.14
C SER A 115 -3.49 12.77 -5.24
N GLY A 116 -3.09 14.01 -4.95
CA GLY A 116 -3.93 14.96 -4.23
C GLY A 116 -5.32 15.10 -4.88
N THR A 117 -6.37 15.17 -4.07
CA THR A 117 -7.74 15.30 -4.54
C THR A 117 -8.65 15.88 -3.45
N LEU A 118 -9.64 16.68 -3.86
CA LEU A 118 -10.75 17.16 -3.02
C LEU A 118 -12.05 16.40 -3.31
N SER A 119 -12.02 15.44 -4.23
CA SER A 119 -13.21 14.63 -4.58
C SER A 119 -13.51 13.62 -3.48
N LYS A 120 -14.64 13.78 -2.80
CA LYS A 120 -15.16 12.85 -1.78
C LYS A 120 -15.18 11.40 -2.31
N THR A 121 -15.71 11.20 -3.52
CA THR A 121 -15.78 9.86 -4.13
C THR A 121 -14.41 9.21 -4.30
N LYS A 122 -13.40 9.97 -4.75
CA LYS A 122 -12.04 9.44 -4.90
C LYS A 122 -11.43 9.08 -3.55
N ILE A 123 -11.59 9.93 -2.55
CA ILE A 123 -11.07 9.72 -1.19
C ILE A 123 -11.68 8.45 -0.59
N ILE A 124 -13.02 8.35 -0.60
CA ILE A 124 -13.73 7.22 0.01
C ILE A 124 -13.37 5.91 -0.71
N ASN A 125 -13.41 5.86 -2.04
CA ASN A 125 -13.10 4.64 -2.76
C ASN A 125 -11.64 4.22 -2.60
N TRP A 126 -10.72 5.17 -2.52
CA TRP A 126 -9.32 4.87 -2.22
C TRP A 126 -9.15 4.22 -0.84
N ILE A 127 -9.76 4.81 0.20
CA ILE A 127 -9.74 4.25 1.55
C ILE A 127 -10.34 2.83 1.58
N ARG A 128 -11.46 2.60 0.88
CA ARG A 128 -12.11 1.28 0.80
C ARG A 128 -11.23 0.23 0.12
N ILE A 129 -10.52 0.59 -0.97
CA ILE A 129 -9.55 -0.29 -1.62
C ILE A 129 -8.41 -0.65 -0.66
N LEU A 130 -7.84 0.34 0.04
CA LEU A 130 -6.76 0.10 0.99
C LEU A 130 -7.21 -0.77 2.16
N ASN A 131 -8.42 -0.55 2.68
CA ASN A 131 -8.99 -1.39 3.73
C ASN A 131 -9.12 -2.84 3.28
N ALA A 132 -9.63 -3.08 2.07
CA ALA A 132 -9.73 -4.43 1.52
C ALA A 132 -8.34 -5.12 1.38
N ILE A 133 -7.29 -4.38 1.06
CA ILE A 133 -5.91 -4.88 1.03
C ILE A 133 -5.43 -5.27 2.43
N ILE A 134 -5.72 -4.44 3.44
CA ILE A 134 -5.36 -4.71 4.85
C ILE A 134 -6.10 -5.95 5.34
N ASP A 135 -7.43 -6.01 5.15
CA ASP A 135 -8.27 -7.13 5.56
C ASP A 135 -7.79 -8.45 4.92
N LYS A 136 -7.43 -8.40 3.61
CA LYS A 136 -6.88 -9.56 2.90
C LYS A 136 -5.53 -9.99 3.45
N GLY A 137 -4.65 -9.06 3.81
CA GLY A 137 -3.37 -9.37 4.46
C GLY A 137 -3.56 -10.08 5.81
N ILE A 138 -4.48 -9.60 6.64
CA ILE A 138 -4.83 -10.22 7.92
C ILE A 138 -5.51 -11.58 7.72
N GLU A 139 -6.29 -11.75 6.66
CA GLU A 139 -6.93 -13.03 6.32
C GLU A 139 -5.90 -14.09 5.96
N ILE A 140 -4.98 -13.81 5.03
CA ILE A 140 -4.01 -14.78 4.53
C ILE A 140 -2.89 -15.11 5.55
N GLU A 141 -2.67 -14.25 6.55
CA GLU A 141 -1.71 -14.50 7.63
C GLU A 141 -2.09 -15.70 8.50
N LYS A 142 -3.39 -16.03 8.58
CA LYS A 142 -3.91 -17.10 9.47
C LYS A 142 -3.43 -18.50 9.11
N ASP A 143 -3.09 -18.74 7.84
CA ASP A 143 -2.66 -20.05 7.34
C ASP A 143 -1.76 -19.89 6.12
N SER A 144 -0.60 -20.55 6.12
CA SER A 144 0.35 -20.52 5.01
C SER A 144 -0.25 -21.00 3.67
N SER A 145 -1.22 -21.93 3.72
CA SER A 145 -1.94 -22.40 2.53
C SER A 145 -2.75 -21.28 1.85
N LEU A 146 -3.27 -20.33 2.62
CA LEU A 146 -3.99 -19.16 2.11
C LEU A 146 -3.03 -18.22 1.36
N VAL A 147 -1.79 -18.09 1.83
CA VAL A 147 -0.74 -17.31 1.13
C VAL A 147 -0.42 -17.97 -0.21
N ASP A 148 -0.22 -19.29 -0.24
CA ASP A 148 0.08 -20.02 -1.46
C ASP A 148 -1.06 -19.93 -2.46
N GLU A 149 -2.29 -20.11 -2.02
CA GLU A 149 -3.48 -19.93 -2.86
C GLU A 149 -3.57 -18.49 -3.39
N PHE A 150 -3.39 -17.49 -2.52
CA PHE A 150 -3.41 -16.09 -2.91
C PHE A 150 -2.35 -15.75 -3.96
N LEU A 151 -1.14 -16.25 -3.83
CA LEU A 151 -0.03 -15.99 -4.77
C LEU A 151 -0.20 -16.72 -6.09
N LYS A 152 -0.89 -17.87 -6.14
CA LYS A 152 -1.12 -18.69 -7.32
C LYS A 152 -1.93 -17.99 -8.41
N TYR A 153 -2.93 -17.20 -8.03
CA TYR A 153 -3.80 -16.51 -8.99
C TYR A 153 -3.13 -15.27 -9.59
N GLU A 154 -3.50 -14.92 -10.83
CA GLU A 154 -3.09 -13.66 -11.42
C GLU A 154 -3.55 -12.45 -10.60
N SER A 155 -2.76 -11.37 -10.61
CA SER A 155 -3.01 -10.18 -9.80
C SER A 155 -4.35 -9.54 -10.11
N SER A 156 -4.74 -9.45 -11.38
CA SER A 156 -6.01 -8.86 -11.81
C SER A 156 -7.22 -9.63 -11.27
N TYR A 157 -7.22 -10.95 -11.41
CA TYR A 157 -8.28 -11.81 -10.90
C TYR A 157 -8.39 -11.74 -9.37
N SER A 158 -7.25 -11.87 -8.70
CA SER A 158 -7.16 -11.81 -7.24
C SER A 158 -7.59 -10.44 -6.70
N PHE A 159 -7.24 -9.36 -7.40
CA PHE A 159 -7.58 -8.00 -7.02
C PHE A 159 -9.09 -7.75 -7.06
N VAL A 160 -9.75 -8.16 -8.15
CA VAL A 160 -11.23 -8.05 -8.29
C VAL A 160 -11.96 -8.75 -7.13
N ASN A 161 -11.53 -9.97 -6.79
CA ASN A 161 -12.11 -10.72 -5.68
C ASN A 161 -11.84 -10.06 -4.31
N THR A 162 -10.71 -9.39 -4.17
CA THR A 162 -10.35 -8.69 -2.92
C THR A 162 -11.17 -7.40 -2.73
N ILE A 163 -11.31 -6.57 -3.76
CA ILE A 163 -11.97 -5.26 -3.63
C ILE A 163 -13.48 -5.30 -3.91
N GLY A 164 -13.99 -6.34 -4.56
CA GLY A 164 -15.40 -6.51 -4.92
C GLY A 164 -15.83 -5.71 -6.16
N GLU A 165 -17.02 -6.01 -6.67
CA GLU A 165 -17.52 -5.51 -7.96
C GLU A 165 -17.62 -3.98 -8.04
N GLU A 166 -18.14 -3.34 -7.00
CA GLU A 166 -18.33 -1.88 -6.97
C GLU A 166 -16.99 -1.14 -7.13
N LEU A 167 -15.99 -1.54 -6.36
CA LEU A 167 -14.65 -0.93 -6.42
C LEU A 167 -13.89 -1.32 -7.68
N THR A 168 -14.16 -2.50 -8.23
CA THR A 168 -13.62 -2.92 -9.53
C THR A 168 -14.11 -2.00 -10.65
N SER A 169 -15.39 -1.66 -10.68
CA SER A 169 -15.94 -0.70 -11.64
C SER A 169 -15.28 0.69 -11.49
N TYR A 170 -15.07 1.13 -10.25
CA TYR A 170 -14.36 2.39 -9.99
C TYR A 170 -12.90 2.32 -10.48
N HIS A 171 -12.18 1.26 -10.15
CA HIS A 171 -10.80 1.02 -10.58
C HIS A 171 -10.68 1.06 -12.10
N SER A 172 -11.48 0.29 -12.82
CA SER A 172 -11.47 0.21 -14.29
C SER A 172 -11.68 1.58 -14.96
N LYS A 173 -12.61 2.37 -14.45
CA LYS A 173 -12.83 3.75 -14.94
C LYS A 173 -11.61 4.65 -14.74
N ARG A 174 -10.86 4.42 -13.67
CA ARG A 174 -9.63 5.18 -13.39
C ARG A 174 -8.49 4.77 -14.31
N VAL A 175 -8.32 3.46 -14.54
CA VAL A 175 -7.29 2.92 -15.45
C VAL A 175 -7.51 3.45 -16.86
N VAL A 176 -8.72 3.33 -17.40
CA VAL A 176 -9.05 3.84 -18.74
C VAL A 176 -8.74 5.34 -18.88
N LYS A 177 -8.97 6.12 -17.83
CA LYS A 177 -8.68 7.56 -17.84
C LYS A 177 -7.20 7.88 -18.04
N PHE A 178 -6.28 7.03 -17.62
CA PHE A 178 -4.85 7.30 -17.65
C PHE A 178 -4.08 6.38 -18.59
N ALA A 179 -4.75 5.47 -19.30
CA ALA A 179 -4.18 4.60 -20.31
C ALA A 179 -3.96 5.30 -21.67
N SER A 180 -4.37 6.56 -21.81
CA SER A 180 -4.27 7.37 -23.05
C SER A 180 -3.07 8.30 -23.05
#